data_23c2d613a439ddc8c154b62f4fa2ec1d
#
_entry.id   23c2d613a439ddc8c154b62f4fa2ec1d
#
_cell.length_a   1.000
_cell.length_b   1.000
_cell.length_c   1.000
_cell.angle_alpha   90.00
_cell.angle_beta   90.00
_cell.angle_gamma   90.00
#
_symmetry.space_group_name_H-M   'P 1'
#
loop_
_entity.id
_entity.type
_entity.pdbx_description
1 polymer ?
#
loop_
_entity_poly.entity_id
_entity_poly.type
_entity_poly.pdbx_seq_one_letter_code
_entity_poly.pdbx_strand_id
1 'polypeptide(L)'
;MSAPAPPSAGAFPSPPGGFAPAPPPSTKRNAELILLAGATGIVTVSLFLVEASQEQSVTWDIAKYGLAYLALFAVAHLAVRRFAPFADPLLLPIAALLNGLGLVLIHRLDLADAQTAAYNSWPIPSPDTNQQILWTGLGMIIFIGILVVLSDYRTLAKYSYTLGLVGLVALAIPALLPGAYSETNGSKIWIRLPGLSVQPGEFAKILLIIFFASVLVAKRDLFTAAGRHFLGMEFPRARDLGPILVVWIVCIGVLVFEKDLGTSLLIFSTVLVMLYIATERVGWLIIGGALLSIGFFFAYQAFSHVRVRTQTWLHPFADYNNTGYQISQSLFGLATGGLAGTGLGSGRPSQVPFAKTDFIITTIGEELGLFGLAAVLLLFLVFVVRGLRTALAVRDSFGKLLAAGLSFTIAIQLFVVVGGVTKLIPLTGLTTPFMSYGGSSLLANYALLALLIKVSDAARAPAPVRKKDPVAPIADATTELLRKPEARPQE
;
A
#
# COMPACT_ATOMS: atom_id res chain seq x y z
N MET A 1 34.44 -60.66 -60.54
CA MET A 1 34.33 -59.19 -60.39
C MET A 1 33.47 -58.93 -59.22
N SER A 2 34.09 -58.65 -58.09
CA SER A 2 33.38 -58.40 -56.83
C SER A 2 33.04 -56.91 -56.74
N ALA A 3 31.78 -56.57 -56.36
CA ALA A 3 31.31 -55.20 -56.17
C ALA A 3 31.95 -54.60 -54.92
N PRO A 4 32.27 -53.26 -54.88
CA PRO A 4 32.85 -52.63 -53.74
C PRO A 4 31.78 -52.39 -52.65
N ALA A 5 32.20 -52.55 -51.38
CA ALA A 5 31.40 -52.30 -50.17
C ALA A 5 31.03 -50.85 -50.03
N PRO A 6 29.84 -50.53 -49.48
CA PRO A 6 29.43 -49.15 -49.27
C PRO A 6 30.27 -48.45 -48.15
N PRO A 7 30.53 -47.14 -48.24
CA PRO A 7 31.28 -46.40 -47.22
C PRO A 7 30.56 -46.37 -45.88
N SER A 8 31.33 -46.55 -44.82
CA SER A 8 30.84 -46.47 -43.41
C SER A 8 30.26 -45.12 -43.15
N ALA A 9 28.99 -45.07 -42.62
CA ALA A 9 28.34 -43.87 -42.17
C ALA A 9 29.17 -43.22 -41.05
N GLY A 10 29.71 -42.04 -41.36
CA GLY A 10 30.42 -41.22 -40.37
C GLY A 10 29.54 -40.90 -39.18
N ALA A 11 30.04 -41.14 -37.99
CA ALA A 11 29.40 -40.79 -36.75
C ALA A 11 29.18 -39.28 -36.73
N PHE A 12 27.92 -38.85 -36.65
CA PHE A 12 27.60 -37.45 -36.41
C PHE A 12 28.17 -37.05 -35.05
N PRO A 13 28.87 -35.89 -34.94
CA PRO A 13 29.36 -35.42 -33.66
C PRO A 13 28.15 -35.18 -32.72
N SER A 14 28.24 -35.70 -31.49
CA SER A 14 27.29 -35.48 -30.44
C SER A 14 27.06 -33.95 -30.25
N PRO A 15 25.82 -33.48 -30.07
CA PRO A 15 25.59 -32.03 -29.83
C PRO A 15 26.39 -31.59 -28.61
N PRO A 16 27.02 -30.39 -28.67
CA PRO A 16 27.81 -29.87 -27.57
C PRO A 16 26.98 -29.82 -26.31
N GLY A 17 27.59 -30.23 -25.19
CA GLY A 17 27.04 -30.55 -23.90
C GLY A 17 25.85 -29.68 -23.47
N GLY A 18 24.82 -30.35 -22.98
CA GLY A 18 23.62 -29.75 -22.50
C GLY A 18 23.95 -28.60 -21.52
N PHE A 19 23.38 -27.44 -21.78
CA PHE A 19 23.48 -26.32 -20.84
C PHE A 19 23.05 -26.80 -19.45
N ALA A 20 23.96 -26.77 -18.51
CA ALA A 20 23.62 -27.01 -17.11
C ALA A 20 22.43 -26.16 -16.74
N PRO A 21 21.39 -26.71 -16.09
CA PRO A 21 20.23 -25.91 -15.67
C PRO A 21 20.72 -24.74 -14.83
N ALA A 22 20.25 -23.53 -15.18
CA ALA A 22 20.62 -22.35 -14.43
C ALA A 22 20.34 -22.58 -12.94
N PRO A 23 21.25 -22.18 -12.03
CA PRO A 23 21.05 -22.40 -10.62
C PRO A 23 19.73 -21.75 -10.17
N PRO A 24 18.98 -22.38 -9.26
CA PRO A 24 17.71 -21.83 -8.79
C PRO A 24 17.93 -20.41 -8.23
N PRO A 25 17.02 -19.47 -8.49
CA PRO A 25 17.16 -18.10 -8.02
C PRO A 25 17.28 -18.08 -6.49
N SER A 26 18.25 -17.32 -5.97
CA SER A 26 18.45 -17.21 -4.53
C SER A 26 17.27 -16.53 -3.85
N THR A 27 16.77 -17.10 -2.75
CA THR A 27 15.58 -16.60 -2.05
C THR A 27 15.82 -15.32 -1.23
N LYS A 28 17.06 -14.86 -1.06
CA LYS A 28 17.47 -13.65 -0.28
C LYS A 28 16.82 -13.51 1.10
N ARG A 29 16.31 -14.62 1.69
CA ARG A 29 15.60 -14.59 2.99
C ARG A 29 16.53 -14.23 4.17
N ASN A 30 17.81 -14.57 4.08
CA ASN A 30 18.78 -14.18 5.12
C ASN A 30 19.00 -12.65 5.14
N ALA A 31 18.99 -12.00 3.97
CA ALA A 31 19.07 -10.53 3.92
C ALA A 31 17.83 -9.88 4.57
N GLU A 32 16.63 -10.43 4.37
CA GLU A 32 15.42 -9.97 5.05
C GLU A 32 15.54 -10.10 6.56
N LEU A 33 16.05 -11.23 7.07
CA LEU A 33 16.23 -11.44 8.51
C LEU A 33 17.20 -10.43 9.11
N ILE A 34 18.34 -10.16 8.45
CA ILE A 34 19.32 -9.16 8.90
C ILE A 34 18.68 -7.77 8.96
N LEU A 35 17.91 -7.40 7.94
CA LEU A 35 17.21 -6.11 7.91
C LEU A 35 16.15 -5.99 8.99
N LEU A 36 15.41 -7.08 9.29
CA LEU A 36 14.44 -7.11 10.38
C LEU A 36 15.14 -6.98 11.75
N ALA A 37 16.25 -7.66 11.95
CA ALA A 37 17.05 -7.50 13.17
C ALA A 37 17.57 -6.06 13.32
N GLY A 38 18.05 -5.46 12.22
CA GLY A 38 18.44 -4.05 12.19
C GLY A 38 17.29 -3.09 12.50
N ALA A 39 16.11 -3.32 11.91
CA ALA A 39 14.90 -2.54 12.20
C ALA A 39 14.51 -2.63 13.69
N THR A 40 14.50 -3.83 14.24
CA THR A 40 14.23 -4.05 15.68
C THR A 40 15.26 -3.35 16.55
N GLY A 41 16.54 -3.41 16.19
CA GLY A 41 17.61 -2.71 16.91
C GLY A 41 17.38 -1.21 16.94
N ILE A 42 17.06 -0.60 15.80
CA ILE A 42 16.73 0.83 15.69
C ILE A 42 15.55 1.18 16.59
N VAL A 43 14.46 0.41 16.52
CA VAL A 43 13.25 0.64 17.33
C VAL A 43 13.56 0.56 18.83
N THR A 44 14.31 -0.47 19.27
CA THR A 44 14.68 -0.66 20.66
C THR A 44 15.56 0.48 21.17
N VAL A 45 16.57 0.89 20.39
CA VAL A 45 17.44 2.03 20.74
C VAL A 45 16.61 3.33 20.80
N SER A 46 15.68 3.52 19.86
CA SER A 46 14.80 4.71 19.86
C SER A 46 13.89 4.75 21.10
N LEU A 47 13.32 3.63 21.53
CA LEU A 47 12.55 3.54 22.79
C LEU A 47 13.42 3.90 24.01
N PHE A 48 14.64 3.35 24.05
CA PHE A 48 15.60 3.68 25.10
C PHE A 48 15.92 5.18 25.15
N LEU A 49 16.17 5.80 23.97
CA LEU A 49 16.45 7.23 23.89
C LEU A 49 15.28 8.09 24.36
N VAL A 50 14.05 7.71 24.04
CA VAL A 50 12.83 8.39 24.49
C VAL A 50 12.73 8.35 26.02
N GLU A 51 12.87 7.19 26.65
CA GLU A 51 12.79 7.08 28.11
C GLU A 51 13.93 7.83 28.81
N ALA A 52 15.14 7.68 28.28
CA ALA A 52 16.29 8.39 28.84
C ALA A 52 16.15 9.92 28.78
N SER A 53 15.60 10.44 27.66
CA SER A 53 15.39 11.89 27.50
C SER A 53 14.26 12.45 28.37
N GLN A 54 13.31 11.60 28.78
CA GLN A 54 12.20 11.95 29.66
C GLN A 54 12.50 11.73 31.15
N GLU A 55 13.78 11.49 31.50
CA GLU A 55 14.24 11.21 32.87
C GLU A 55 13.49 10.04 33.54
N GLN A 56 12.90 9.17 32.73
CA GLN A 56 12.27 7.96 33.23
C GLN A 56 13.37 6.95 33.65
N SER A 57 13.10 6.17 34.68
CA SER A 57 13.98 5.05 35.00
C SER A 57 13.96 4.03 33.89
N VAL A 58 15.12 3.83 33.24
CA VAL A 58 15.27 2.80 32.22
C VAL A 58 14.96 1.44 32.82
N THR A 59 13.83 0.88 32.45
CA THR A 59 13.36 -0.41 32.98
C THR A 59 13.67 -1.54 32.01
N TRP A 60 13.74 -2.77 32.56
CA TRP A 60 13.83 -3.98 31.74
C TRP A 60 12.66 -4.15 30.76
N ASP A 61 11.60 -3.37 30.90
CA ASP A 61 10.41 -3.43 30.04
C ASP A 61 10.72 -3.02 28.59
N ILE A 62 11.67 -2.10 28.35
CA ILE A 62 12.14 -1.75 27.00
C ILE A 62 12.72 -2.98 26.30
N ALA A 63 13.57 -3.75 27.02
CA ALA A 63 14.13 -4.96 26.44
C ALA A 63 13.04 -6.00 26.13
N LYS A 64 12.02 -6.12 26.97
CA LYS A 64 10.84 -6.97 26.72
C LYS A 64 10.08 -6.53 25.48
N TYR A 65 9.83 -5.22 25.31
CA TYR A 65 9.19 -4.68 24.11
C TYR A 65 10.02 -4.95 22.85
N GLY A 66 11.33 -4.73 22.89
CA GLY A 66 12.23 -5.03 21.78
C GLY A 66 12.24 -6.51 21.43
N LEU A 67 12.31 -7.40 22.42
CA LEU A 67 12.27 -8.85 22.20
C LEU A 67 10.91 -9.32 21.68
N ALA A 68 9.81 -8.81 22.21
CA ALA A 68 8.46 -9.11 21.73
C ALA A 68 8.27 -8.66 20.27
N TYR A 69 8.79 -7.48 19.95
CA TYR A 69 8.77 -6.95 18.60
C TYR A 69 9.59 -7.82 17.63
N LEU A 70 10.81 -8.20 18.05
CA LEU A 70 11.65 -9.12 17.28
C LEU A 70 10.97 -10.47 17.07
N ALA A 71 10.38 -11.05 18.12
CA ALA A 71 9.68 -12.33 18.03
C ALA A 71 8.50 -12.26 17.06
N LEU A 72 7.72 -11.18 17.12
CA LEU A 72 6.58 -10.96 16.22
C LEU A 72 7.00 -10.93 14.74
N PHE A 73 8.04 -10.16 14.41
CA PHE A 73 8.54 -10.09 13.05
C PHE A 73 9.37 -11.30 12.62
N ALA A 74 9.98 -12.03 13.56
CA ALA A 74 10.59 -13.32 13.27
C ALA A 74 9.53 -14.36 12.83
N VAL A 75 8.36 -14.39 13.49
CA VAL A 75 7.24 -15.23 13.07
C VAL A 75 6.74 -14.82 11.67
N ALA A 76 6.61 -13.52 11.40
CA ALA A 76 6.27 -13.03 10.05
C ALA A 76 7.31 -13.46 9.02
N HIS A 77 8.60 -13.34 9.33
CA HIS A 77 9.68 -13.79 8.46
C HIS A 77 9.59 -15.29 8.16
N LEU A 78 9.33 -16.12 9.18
CA LEU A 78 9.13 -17.56 8.98
C LEU A 78 7.94 -17.86 8.10
N ALA A 79 6.85 -17.12 8.24
CA ALA A 79 5.68 -17.24 7.37
C ALA A 79 6.02 -16.86 5.91
N VAL A 80 6.73 -15.74 5.69
CA VAL A 80 7.18 -15.34 4.35
C VAL A 80 8.14 -16.38 3.78
N ARG A 81 9.10 -16.86 4.57
CA ARG A 81 10.05 -17.91 4.15
C ARG A 81 9.36 -19.20 3.72
N ARG A 82 8.21 -19.54 4.35
CA ARG A 82 7.44 -20.77 4.05
C ARG A 82 6.46 -20.60 2.90
N PHE A 83 5.75 -19.46 2.82
CA PHE A 83 4.60 -19.27 1.92
C PHE A 83 4.84 -18.28 0.78
N ALA A 84 5.97 -17.56 0.80
CA ALA A 84 6.37 -16.60 -0.24
C ALA A 84 7.90 -16.48 -0.34
N PRO A 85 8.63 -17.60 -0.62
CA PRO A 85 10.09 -17.66 -0.52
C PRO A 85 10.84 -16.76 -1.51
N PHE A 86 10.23 -16.40 -2.64
CA PHE A 86 10.83 -15.54 -3.66
C PHE A 86 10.39 -14.06 -3.56
N ALA A 87 9.55 -13.70 -2.58
CA ALA A 87 9.09 -12.33 -2.41
C ALA A 87 10.26 -11.34 -2.22
N ASP A 88 9.98 -10.05 -2.43
CA ASP A 88 10.94 -8.97 -2.21
C ASP A 88 11.40 -8.92 -0.75
N PRO A 89 12.71 -8.99 -0.49
CA PRO A 89 13.23 -9.03 0.88
C PRO A 89 13.16 -7.68 1.61
N LEU A 90 12.79 -6.58 0.95
CA LEU A 90 12.74 -5.24 1.54
C LEU A 90 11.36 -4.86 2.06
N LEU A 91 10.27 -5.42 1.50
CA LEU A 91 8.91 -4.99 1.81
C LEU A 91 8.56 -5.18 3.30
N LEU A 92 8.81 -6.36 3.86
CA LEU A 92 8.53 -6.65 5.27
C LEU A 92 9.42 -5.85 6.22
N PRO A 93 10.76 -5.75 6.05
CA PRO A 93 11.60 -4.94 6.93
C PRO A 93 11.27 -3.45 6.93
N ILE A 94 10.92 -2.87 5.78
CA ILE A 94 10.53 -1.47 5.72
C ILE A 94 9.22 -1.25 6.48
N ALA A 95 8.22 -2.10 6.28
CA ALA A 95 6.96 -2.02 7.03
C ALA A 95 7.19 -2.20 8.55
N ALA A 96 8.09 -3.10 8.94
CA ALA A 96 8.50 -3.27 10.32
C ALA A 96 9.13 -2.00 10.89
N LEU A 97 10.10 -1.41 10.19
CA LEU A 97 10.75 -0.19 10.66
C LEU A 97 9.77 0.97 10.79
N LEU A 98 8.89 1.19 9.79
CA LEU A 98 7.87 2.23 9.84
C LEU A 98 6.90 2.03 11.01
N ASN A 99 6.41 0.79 11.21
CA ASN A 99 5.52 0.47 12.33
C ASN A 99 6.21 0.67 13.68
N GLY A 100 7.47 0.24 13.79
CA GLY A 100 8.25 0.41 15.00
C GLY A 100 8.53 1.88 15.34
N LEU A 101 8.89 2.70 14.35
CA LEU A 101 9.05 4.14 14.55
C LEU A 101 7.73 4.80 14.97
N GLY A 102 6.61 4.39 14.36
CA GLY A 102 5.27 4.82 14.81
C GLY A 102 5.02 4.48 16.27
N LEU A 103 5.35 3.25 16.69
CA LEU A 103 5.20 2.80 18.07
C LEU A 103 6.05 3.63 19.05
N VAL A 104 7.30 3.96 18.68
CA VAL A 104 8.19 4.82 19.48
C VAL A 104 7.58 6.21 19.69
N LEU A 105 7.04 6.81 18.64
CA LEU A 105 6.43 8.15 18.72
C LEU A 105 5.12 8.16 19.49
N ILE A 106 4.30 7.11 19.36
CA ILE A 106 3.07 6.95 20.14
C ILE A 106 3.44 6.82 21.63
N HIS A 107 4.44 5.99 21.98
CA HIS A 107 4.93 5.85 23.34
C HIS A 107 5.44 7.18 23.90
N ARG A 108 6.21 7.93 23.10
CA ARG A 108 6.68 9.28 23.47
C ARG A 108 5.52 10.21 23.82
N LEU A 109 4.44 10.17 23.03
CA LEU A 109 3.25 11.01 23.26
C LEU A 109 2.44 10.51 24.46
N ASP A 110 2.37 9.20 24.71
CA ASP A 110 1.75 8.63 25.93
C ASP A 110 2.44 9.13 27.20
N LEU A 111 3.78 9.22 27.21
CA LEU A 111 4.54 9.79 28.35
C LEU A 111 4.21 11.26 28.56
N ALA A 112 4.09 12.06 27.49
CA ALA A 112 3.73 13.45 27.60
C ALA A 112 2.28 13.65 28.11
N ASP A 113 1.34 12.81 27.67
CA ASP A 113 -0.03 12.82 28.15
C ASP A 113 -0.10 12.47 29.64
N ALA A 114 0.67 11.47 30.07
CA ALA A 114 0.75 11.07 31.47
C ALA A 114 1.37 12.18 32.36
N GLN A 115 2.42 12.86 31.90
CA GLN A 115 3.01 14.01 32.59
C GLN A 115 2.03 15.18 32.70
N THR A 116 1.31 15.48 31.62
CA THR A 116 0.30 16.54 31.60
C THR A 116 -0.85 16.23 32.56
N ALA A 117 -1.31 14.97 32.58
CA ALA A 117 -2.35 14.51 33.50
C ALA A 117 -1.90 14.62 34.97
N ALA A 118 -0.65 14.17 35.25
CA ALA A 118 -0.07 14.27 36.60
C ALA A 118 0.05 15.73 37.08
N TYR A 119 0.53 16.64 36.20
CA TYR A 119 0.64 18.08 36.52
C TYR A 119 -0.71 18.71 36.83
N ASN A 120 -1.77 18.35 36.08
CA ASN A 120 -3.11 18.89 36.29
C ASN A 120 -3.95 18.09 37.31
N SER A 121 -3.37 17.09 37.97
CA SER A 121 -4.09 16.15 38.85
C SER A 121 -5.30 15.46 38.18
N TRP A 122 -5.21 15.20 36.89
CA TRP A 122 -6.19 14.44 36.12
C TRP A 122 -5.91 12.93 36.17
N PRO A 123 -6.91 12.08 35.93
CA PRO A 123 -6.66 10.66 35.78
C PRO A 123 -5.69 10.41 34.61
N ILE A 124 -4.65 9.61 34.87
CA ILE A 124 -3.67 9.24 33.83
C ILE A 124 -4.38 8.38 32.77
N PRO A 125 -4.35 8.78 31.48
CA PRO A 125 -4.98 8.00 30.43
C PRO A 125 -4.27 6.67 30.23
N SER A 126 -5.01 5.66 29.78
CA SER A 126 -4.41 4.39 29.38
C SER A 126 -3.48 4.58 28.18
N PRO A 127 -2.27 3.99 28.18
CA PRO A 127 -1.33 4.15 27.07
C PRO A 127 -1.88 3.60 25.75
N ASP A 128 -1.90 4.43 24.72
CA ASP A 128 -2.27 4.05 23.35
C ASP A 128 -1.26 3.05 22.73
N THR A 129 -0.02 3.08 23.22
CA THR A 129 1.04 2.14 22.85
C THR A 129 0.62 0.68 23.03
N ASN A 130 -0.05 0.35 24.14
CA ASN A 130 -0.51 -1.01 24.39
C ASN A 130 -1.55 -1.47 23.36
N GLN A 131 -2.47 -0.58 22.98
CA GLN A 131 -3.45 -0.87 21.94
C GLN A 131 -2.77 -0.98 20.56
N GLN A 132 -1.79 -0.14 20.27
CA GLN A 132 -1.05 -0.21 19.00
C GLN A 132 -0.28 -1.52 18.86
N ILE A 133 0.33 -2.04 19.94
CA ILE A 133 0.96 -3.36 19.97
C ILE A 133 -0.07 -4.46 19.71
N LEU A 134 -1.24 -4.40 20.35
CA LEU A 134 -2.32 -5.35 20.11
C LEU A 134 -2.74 -5.34 18.63
N TRP A 135 -2.97 -4.15 18.05
CA TRP A 135 -3.33 -4.01 16.64
C TRP A 135 -2.21 -4.50 15.71
N THR A 136 -0.94 -4.30 16.06
CA THR A 136 0.19 -4.86 15.33
C THR A 136 0.15 -6.39 15.34
N GLY A 137 -0.12 -7.00 16.49
CA GLY A 137 -0.29 -8.45 16.62
C GLY A 137 -1.45 -9.00 15.78
N LEU A 138 -2.62 -8.34 15.86
CA LEU A 138 -3.79 -8.71 15.04
C LEU A 138 -3.52 -8.51 13.54
N GLY A 139 -2.85 -7.41 13.17
CA GLY A 139 -2.42 -7.16 11.79
C GLY A 139 -1.49 -8.26 11.28
N MET A 140 -0.59 -8.73 12.15
CA MET A 140 0.30 -9.84 11.83
C MET A 140 -0.45 -11.17 11.65
N ILE A 141 -1.50 -11.41 12.42
CA ILE A 141 -2.38 -12.59 12.25
C ILE A 141 -3.07 -12.51 10.88
N ILE A 142 -3.61 -11.35 10.50
CA ILE A 142 -4.21 -11.15 9.17
C ILE A 142 -3.16 -11.34 8.07
N PHE A 143 -1.98 -10.77 8.22
CA PHE A 143 -0.86 -10.92 7.29
C PHE A 143 -0.52 -12.38 7.05
N ILE A 144 -0.29 -13.15 8.11
CA ILE A 144 0.02 -14.58 8.04
C ILE A 144 -1.16 -15.35 7.47
N GLY A 145 -2.39 -15.04 7.92
CA GLY A 145 -3.61 -15.66 7.42
C GLY A 145 -3.76 -15.53 5.90
N ILE A 146 -3.51 -14.34 5.34
CA ILE A 146 -3.53 -14.12 3.90
C ILE A 146 -2.42 -14.93 3.21
N LEU A 147 -1.20 -14.97 3.76
CA LEU A 147 -0.11 -15.74 3.19
C LEU A 147 -0.41 -17.24 3.15
N VAL A 148 -1.08 -17.78 4.16
CA VAL A 148 -1.45 -19.21 4.26
C VAL A 148 -2.62 -19.55 3.36
N VAL A 149 -3.71 -18.78 3.45
CA VAL A 149 -4.97 -19.08 2.75
C VAL A 149 -4.88 -18.78 1.26
N LEU A 150 -4.22 -17.67 0.91
CA LEU A 150 -4.11 -17.24 -0.48
C LEU A 150 -2.92 -17.94 -1.17
N SER A 151 -3.14 -19.13 -1.71
CA SER A 151 -2.10 -19.84 -2.47
C SER A 151 -1.72 -19.10 -3.74
N ASP A 152 -2.71 -18.63 -4.51
CA ASP A 152 -2.55 -17.83 -5.74
C ASP A 152 -3.43 -16.59 -5.67
N TYR A 153 -2.81 -15.41 -5.74
CA TYR A 153 -3.51 -14.12 -5.74
C TYR A 153 -4.48 -13.95 -6.92
N ARG A 154 -4.27 -14.68 -8.04
CA ARG A 154 -5.18 -14.65 -9.20
C ARG A 154 -6.58 -15.14 -8.88
N THR A 155 -6.73 -15.93 -7.83
CA THR A 155 -8.04 -16.38 -7.34
C THR A 155 -8.91 -15.18 -6.97
N LEU A 156 -8.33 -14.08 -6.51
CA LEU A 156 -9.06 -12.85 -6.18
C LEU A 156 -9.80 -12.26 -7.39
N ALA A 157 -9.26 -12.43 -8.60
CA ALA A 157 -9.93 -11.96 -9.83
C ALA A 157 -11.27 -12.65 -10.06
N LYS A 158 -11.42 -13.92 -9.66
CA LYS A 158 -12.69 -14.68 -9.79
C LYS A 158 -13.80 -14.11 -8.90
N TYR A 159 -13.43 -13.59 -7.74
CA TYR A 159 -14.37 -13.03 -6.76
C TYR A 159 -14.42 -11.49 -6.78
N SER A 160 -13.80 -10.85 -7.78
CA SER A 160 -13.63 -9.40 -7.82
C SER A 160 -14.93 -8.61 -7.72
N TYR A 161 -16.00 -9.04 -8.39
CA TYR A 161 -17.31 -8.37 -8.30
C TYR A 161 -17.92 -8.48 -6.89
N THR A 162 -17.82 -9.65 -6.26
CA THR A 162 -18.28 -9.84 -4.87
C THR A 162 -17.46 -8.97 -3.92
N LEU A 163 -16.13 -8.95 -4.07
CA LEU A 163 -15.24 -8.11 -3.26
C LEU A 163 -15.52 -6.63 -3.48
N GLY A 164 -15.76 -6.21 -4.72
CA GLY A 164 -16.16 -4.85 -5.05
C GLY A 164 -17.47 -4.43 -4.39
N LEU A 165 -18.48 -5.31 -4.44
CA LEU A 165 -19.77 -5.09 -3.77
C LEU A 165 -19.58 -4.99 -2.25
N VAL A 166 -18.83 -5.92 -1.64
CA VAL A 166 -18.51 -5.87 -0.20
C VAL A 166 -17.78 -4.57 0.15
N GLY A 167 -16.83 -4.13 -0.68
CA GLY A 167 -16.13 -2.86 -0.50
C GLY A 167 -17.06 -1.65 -0.55
N LEU A 168 -17.98 -1.60 -1.51
CA LEU A 168 -18.99 -0.53 -1.60
C LEU A 168 -19.95 -0.54 -0.42
N VAL A 169 -20.42 -1.71 -0.01
CA VAL A 169 -21.29 -1.85 1.16
C VAL A 169 -20.55 -1.42 2.42
N ALA A 170 -19.28 -1.83 2.58
CA ALA A 170 -18.46 -1.42 3.72
C ALA A 170 -18.28 0.10 3.80
N LEU A 171 -18.10 0.79 2.65
CA LEU A 171 -18.10 2.25 2.59
C LEU A 171 -19.45 2.86 2.96
N ALA A 172 -20.56 2.28 2.53
CA ALA A 172 -21.87 2.85 2.74
C ALA A 172 -22.40 2.68 4.17
N ILE A 173 -21.98 1.63 4.89
CA ILE A 173 -22.49 1.32 6.24
C ILE A 173 -22.37 2.49 7.20
N PRO A 174 -21.20 3.17 7.39
CA PRO A 174 -21.09 4.27 8.36
C PRO A 174 -22.02 5.42 8.04
N ALA A 175 -22.24 5.72 6.76
CA ALA A 175 -23.13 6.78 6.31
C ALA A 175 -24.60 6.52 6.70
N LEU A 176 -25.01 5.24 6.69
CA LEU A 176 -26.38 4.82 6.99
C LEU A 176 -26.65 4.66 8.50
N LEU A 177 -25.60 4.51 9.32
CA LEU A 177 -25.74 4.35 10.76
C LEU A 177 -26.13 5.66 11.47
N PRO A 178 -26.86 5.60 12.60
CA PRO A 178 -27.08 6.76 13.47
C PRO A 178 -25.76 7.38 13.89
N GLY A 179 -25.71 8.72 14.01
CA GLY A 179 -24.50 9.46 14.36
C GLY A 179 -23.83 8.99 15.66
N ALA A 180 -24.59 8.53 16.64
CA ALA A 180 -24.06 7.98 17.90
C ALA A 180 -23.07 6.81 17.68
N TYR A 181 -23.25 6.02 16.64
CA TYR A 181 -22.43 4.84 16.31
C TYR A 181 -21.40 5.11 15.21
N SER A 182 -21.55 6.20 14.44
CA SER A 182 -20.73 6.41 13.25
C SER A 182 -19.99 7.73 13.21
N GLU A 183 -20.44 8.76 13.92
CA GLU A 183 -19.91 10.11 13.78
C GLU A 183 -18.77 10.39 14.77
N THR A 184 -17.65 10.92 14.24
CA THR A 184 -16.51 11.43 15.01
C THR A 184 -16.07 12.74 14.38
N ASN A 185 -15.98 13.81 15.15
CA ASN A 185 -15.54 15.12 14.69
C ASN A 185 -16.29 15.60 13.43
N GLY A 186 -17.58 15.27 13.32
CA GLY A 186 -18.44 15.66 12.21
C GLY A 186 -18.35 14.77 10.95
N SER A 187 -17.54 13.71 10.96
CA SER A 187 -17.44 12.72 9.86
C SER A 187 -18.03 11.38 10.29
N LYS A 188 -18.81 10.76 9.40
CA LYS A 188 -19.44 9.43 9.61
C LYS A 188 -18.64 8.34 8.94
N ILE A 189 -17.52 7.94 9.54
CA ILE A 189 -16.57 6.97 8.95
C ILE A 189 -16.32 5.74 9.81
N TRP A 190 -16.91 5.72 11.03
CA TRP A 190 -16.66 4.66 12.01
C TRP A 190 -17.87 3.72 12.16
N ILE A 191 -17.60 2.51 12.58
CA ILE A 191 -18.57 1.62 13.21
C ILE A 191 -18.09 1.41 14.64
N ARG A 192 -18.83 1.98 15.59
CA ARG A 192 -18.52 1.88 17.01
C ARG A 192 -19.42 0.87 17.69
N LEU A 193 -18.79 -0.14 18.24
CA LEU A 193 -19.39 -1.15 19.10
C LEU A 193 -18.74 -1.05 20.47
N PRO A 194 -19.40 -1.52 21.55
CA PRO A 194 -18.79 -1.56 22.87
C PRO A 194 -17.42 -2.26 22.83
N GLY A 195 -16.34 -1.51 23.14
CA GLY A 195 -14.97 -2.01 23.13
C GLY A 195 -14.29 -2.17 21.75
N LEU A 196 -14.98 -1.87 20.65
CA LEU A 196 -14.42 -2.00 19.29
C LEU A 196 -14.84 -0.83 18.40
N SER A 197 -13.87 -0.19 17.77
CA SER A 197 -14.07 0.86 16.78
C SER A 197 -13.41 0.45 15.47
N VAL A 198 -14.16 0.32 14.39
CA VAL A 198 -13.67 -0.08 13.07
C VAL A 198 -14.00 0.99 12.05
N GLN A 199 -13.03 1.32 11.19
CA GLN A 199 -13.21 2.18 10.03
C GLN A 199 -13.26 1.30 8.76
N PRO A 200 -14.46 0.98 8.23
CA PRO A 200 -14.60 0.05 7.11
C PRO A 200 -13.93 0.55 5.83
N GLY A 201 -13.82 1.86 5.64
CA GLY A 201 -13.16 2.49 4.50
C GLY A 201 -11.72 2.03 4.29
N GLU A 202 -11.00 1.70 5.37
CA GLU A 202 -9.64 1.19 5.30
C GLU A 202 -9.54 -0.17 4.61
N PHE A 203 -10.50 -1.05 4.82
CA PHE A 203 -10.59 -2.34 4.14
C PHE A 203 -11.21 -2.21 2.75
N ALA A 204 -12.21 -1.35 2.62
CA ALA A 204 -12.91 -1.10 1.37
C ALA A 204 -11.95 -0.66 0.26
N LYS A 205 -10.94 0.18 0.54
CA LYS A 205 -9.95 0.60 -0.45
C LYS A 205 -9.23 -0.59 -1.09
N ILE A 206 -8.85 -1.63 -0.31
CA ILE A 206 -8.17 -2.82 -0.82
C ILE A 206 -9.12 -3.64 -1.69
N LEU A 207 -10.36 -3.85 -1.23
CA LEU A 207 -11.39 -4.60 -1.96
C LEU A 207 -11.72 -3.93 -3.29
N LEU A 208 -11.82 -2.61 -3.31
CA LEU A 208 -12.04 -1.83 -4.52
C LEU A 208 -10.85 -1.89 -5.48
N ILE A 209 -9.61 -1.88 -4.98
CA ILE A 209 -8.41 -2.05 -5.83
C ILE A 209 -8.43 -3.41 -6.53
N ILE A 210 -8.78 -4.50 -5.81
CA ILE A 210 -8.92 -5.84 -6.40
C ILE A 210 -10.01 -5.84 -7.48
N PHE A 211 -11.15 -5.23 -7.20
CA PHE A 211 -12.25 -5.09 -8.15
C PHE A 211 -11.82 -4.32 -9.40
N PHE A 212 -11.24 -3.13 -9.25
CA PHE A 212 -10.81 -2.32 -10.38
C PHE A 212 -9.69 -2.98 -11.17
N ALA A 213 -8.73 -3.65 -10.52
CA ALA A 213 -7.70 -4.41 -11.23
C ALA A 213 -8.31 -5.46 -12.16
N SER A 214 -9.32 -6.19 -11.71
CA SER A 214 -10.02 -7.19 -12.51
C SER A 214 -10.85 -6.57 -13.64
N VAL A 215 -11.64 -5.54 -13.34
CA VAL A 215 -12.52 -4.88 -14.33
C VAL A 215 -11.70 -4.21 -15.44
N LEU A 216 -10.60 -3.52 -15.09
CA LEU A 216 -9.73 -2.86 -16.05
C LEU A 216 -9.05 -3.86 -16.99
N VAL A 217 -8.69 -5.05 -16.50
CA VAL A 217 -8.18 -6.14 -17.37
C VAL A 217 -9.28 -6.68 -18.27
N ALA A 218 -10.45 -7.00 -17.70
CA ALA A 218 -11.54 -7.60 -18.45
C ALA A 218 -12.16 -6.66 -19.52
N LYS A 219 -12.08 -5.35 -19.30
CA LYS A 219 -12.66 -4.32 -20.17
C LYS A 219 -11.62 -3.45 -20.88
N ARG A 220 -10.36 -3.90 -20.93
CA ARG A 220 -9.24 -3.14 -21.51
C ARG A 220 -9.57 -2.60 -22.91
N ASP A 221 -10.18 -3.42 -23.77
CA ASP A 221 -10.50 -3.05 -25.13
C ASP A 221 -11.48 -1.86 -25.23
N LEU A 222 -12.40 -1.73 -24.27
CA LEU A 222 -13.30 -0.58 -24.17
C LEU A 222 -12.54 0.72 -23.89
N PHE A 223 -11.55 0.65 -23.00
CA PHE A 223 -10.76 1.82 -22.58
C PHE A 223 -9.65 2.19 -23.57
N THR A 224 -9.20 1.21 -24.39
CA THR A 224 -8.16 1.40 -25.41
C THR A 224 -8.70 1.63 -26.82
N ALA A 225 -10.03 1.56 -27.03
CA ALA A 225 -10.64 1.85 -28.32
C ALA A 225 -10.22 3.24 -28.83
N ALA A 226 -9.94 3.34 -30.16
CA ALA A 226 -9.43 4.56 -30.79
C ALA A 226 -10.27 5.79 -30.43
N GLY A 227 -9.66 6.75 -29.73
CA GLY A 227 -10.25 8.02 -29.32
C GLY A 227 -10.04 9.12 -30.36
N ARG A 228 -10.32 10.36 -29.99
CA ARG A 228 -9.96 11.55 -30.77
C ARG A 228 -8.54 11.99 -30.43
N HIS A 229 -7.74 12.27 -31.45
CA HIS A 229 -6.45 12.92 -31.26
C HIS A 229 -6.65 14.43 -31.11
N PHE A 230 -6.17 14.99 -30.02
CA PHE A 230 -6.19 16.44 -29.78
C PHE A 230 -4.86 16.84 -29.13
N LEU A 231 -4.18 17.82 -29.70
CA LEU A 231 -2.84 18.30 -29.25
C LEU A 231 -1.79 17.18 -29.11
N GLY A 232 -1.82 16.18 -30.02
CA GLY A 232 -0.87 15.05 -29.96
C GLY A 232 -1.17 14.00 -28.87
N MET A 233 -2.28 14.15 -28.14
CA MET A 233 -2.71 13.21 -27.11
C MET A 233 -3.98 12.47 -27.54
N GLU A 234 -4.09 11.20 -27.12
CA GLU A 234 -5.28 10.40 -27.35
C GLU A 234 -6.27 10.56 -26.20
N PHE A 235 -7.46 11.10 -26.50
CA PHE A 235 -8.57 11.20 -25.56
C PHE A 235 -9.55 10.05 -25.78
N PRO A 236 -10.09 9.45 -24.68
CA PRO A 236 -11.15 8.45 -24.78
C PRO A 236 -12.43 9.05 -25.39
N ARG A 237 -13.26 8.21 -26.00
CA ARG A 237 -14.57 8.65 -26.49
C ARG A 237 -15.49 8.96 -25.32
N ALA A 238 -16.43 9.88 -25.50
CA ALA A 238 -17.39 10.26 -24.46
C ALA A 238 -18.15 9.04 -23.86
N ARG A 239 -18.49 8.05 -24.68
CA ARG A 239 -19.13 6.80 -24.23
C ARG A 239 -18.26 5.94 -23.31
N ASP A 240 -16.93 6.08 -23.40
CA ASP A 240 -15.97 5.28 -22.63
C ASP A 240 -15.70 5.93 -21.26
N LEU A 241 -16.22 7.14 -21.01
CA LEU A 241 -16.12 7.84 -19.73
C LEU A 241 -17.01 7.25 -18.63
N GLY A 242 -18.01 6.42 -18.98
CA GLY A 242 -18.98 5.88 -18.04
C GLY A 242 -18.39 5.31 -16.76
N PRO A 243 -17.41 4.38 -16.81
CA PRO A 243 -16.84 3.78 -15.61
C PRO A 243 -16.13 4.77 -14.68
N ILE A 244 -15.36 5.74 -15.21
CA ILE A 244 -14.72 6.75 -14.38
C ILE A 244 -15.73 7.70 -13.76
N LEU A 245 -16.80 8.03 -14.46
CA LEU A 245 -17.89 8.84 -13.92
C LEU A 245 -18.62 8.10 -12.79
N VAL A 246 -18.84 6.79 -12.90
CA VAL A 246 -19.41 5.99 -11.81
C VAL A 246 -18.51 6.05 -10.57
N VAL A 247 -17.20 5.85 -10.72
CA VAL A 247 -16.25 5.98 -9.60
C VAL A 247 -16.30 7.40 -9.02
N TRP A 248 -16.32 8.42 -9.86
CA TRP A 248 -16.41 9.83 -9.44
C TRP A 248 -17.69 10.10 -8.66
N ILE A 249 -18.83 9.59 -9.11
CA ILE A 249 -20.13 9.72 -8.41
C ILE A 249 -20.07 9.01 -7.05
N VAL A 250 -19.48 7.79 -6.98
CA VAL A 250 -19.29 7.08 -5.71
C VAL A 250 -18.42 7.89 -4.76
N CYS A 251 -17.30 8.46 -5.24
CA CYS A 251 -16.43 9.29 -4.41
C CYS A 251 -17.11 10.58 -3.94
N ILE A 252 -17.94 11.21 -4.77
CA ILE A 252 -18.79 12.32 -4.35
C ILE A 252 -19.81 11.86 -3.31
N GLY A 253 -20.40 10.67 -3.46
CA GLY A 253 -21.29 10.08 -2.46
C GLY A 253 -20.59 9.92 -1.10
N VAL A 254 -19.39 9.35 -1.07
CA VAL A 254 -18.57 9.24 0.16
C VAL A 254 -18.31 10.62 0.75
N LEU A 255 -17.91 11.59 -0.06
CA LEU A 255 -17.67 12.98 0.41
C LEU A 255 -18.92 13.60 1.03
N VAL A 256 -20.09 13.39 0.42
CA VAL A 256 -21.36 13.98 0.85
C VAL A 256 -21.88 13.33 2.14
N PHE A 257 -21.95 12.00 2.14
CA PHE A 257 -22.61 11.23 3.21
C PHE A 257 -21.70 10.97 4.40
N GLU A 258 -20.41 10.73 4.18
CA GLU A 258 -19.43 10.45 5.21
C GLU A 258 -18.64 11.70 5.64
N LYS A 259 -18.67 12.74 4.80
CA LYS A 259 -17.87 13.97 4.97
C LYS A 259 -16.37 13.67 5.01
N ASP A 260 -15.94 12.64 4.25
CA ASP A 260 -14.55 12.19 4.17
C ASP A 260 -13.91 12.61 2.85
N LEU A 261 -13.24 13.76 2.87
CA LEU A 261 -12.49 14.28 1.73
C LEU A 261 -11.26 13.38 1.40
N GLY A 262 -10.63 12.84 2.44
CA GLY A 262 -9.40 12.05 2.31
C GLY A 262 -9.64 10.74 1.57
N THR A 263 -10.59 9.94 1.99
CA THR A 263 -10.93 8.65 1.38
C THR A 263 -11.45 8.85 -0.05
N SER A 264 -12.28 9.88 -0.29
CA SER A 264 -12.76 10.21 -1.64
C SER A 264 -11.61 10.50 -2.60
N LEU A 265 -10.66 11.36 -2.20
CA LEU A 265 -9.49 11.72 -2.97
C LEU A 265 -8.57 10.50 -3.21
N LEU A 266 -8.37 9.68 -2.17
CA LEU A 266 -7.52 8.49 -2.24
C LEU A 266 -8.05 7.46 -3.23
N ILE A 267 -9.34 7.10 -3.13
CA ILE A 267 -9.97 6.11 -4.01
C ILE A 267 -9.94 6.61 -5.46
N PHE A 268 -10.41 7.84 -5.69
CA PHE A 268 -10.46 8.40 -7.04
C PHE A 268 -9.09 8.47 -7.70
N SER A 269 -8.08 8.99 -6.99
CA SER A 269 -6.72 9.11 -7.51
C SER A 269 -6.08 7.73 -7.77
N THR A 270 -6.32 6.75 -6.91
CA THR A 270 -5.82 5.37 -7.11
C THR A 270 -6.43 4.75 -8.36
N VAL A 271 -7.75 4.85 -8.54
CA VAL A 271 -8.43 4.30 -9.73
C VAL A 271 -7.99 5.02 -11.01
N LEU A 272 -7.78 6.33 -10.95
CA LEU A 272 -7.29 7.13 -12.07
C LEU A 272 -5.90 6.66 -12.52
N VAL A 273 -4.99 6.46 -11.58
CA VAL A 273 -3.65 5.94 -11.88
C VAL A 273 -3.70 4.51 -12.41
N MET A 274 -4.54 3.64 -11.83
CA MET A 274 -4.74 2.28 -12.34
C MET A 274 -5.28 2.29 -13.79
N LEU A 275 -6.20 3.20 -14.10
CA LEU A 275 -6.75 3.38 -15.45
C LEU A 275 -5.66 3.86 -16.44
N TYR A 276 -4.81 4.79 -16.01
CA TYR A 276 -3.65 5.22 -16.79
C TYR A 276 -2.70 4.04 -17.07
N ILE A 277 -2.34 3.25 -16.06
CA ILE A 277 -1.46 2.08 -16.22
C ILE A 277 -2.08 1.01 -17.13
N ALA A 278 -3.39 0.81 -17.05
CA ALA A 278 -4.09 -0.17 -17.88
C ALA A 278 -4.15 0.24 -19.37
N THR A 279 -4.21 1.54 -19.65
CA THR A 279 -4.49 2.09 -21.01
C THR A 279 -3.29 2.78 -21.64
N GLU A 280 -2.31 3.19 -20.85
CA GLU A 280 -1.13 3.98 -21.23
C GLU A 280 -1.49 5.36 -21.86
N ARG A 281 -2.72 5.87 -21.63
CA ARG A 281 -3.23 7.13 -22.18
C ARG A 281 -3.24 8.25 -21.16
N VAL A 282 -2.42 9.27 -21.38
CA VAL A 282 -2.34 10.47 -20.53
C VAL A 282 -3.67 11.24 -20.50
N GLY A 283 -4.49 11.11 -21.56
CA GLY A 283 -5.83 11.73 -21.60
C GLY A 283 -6.72 11.41 -20.40
N TRP A 284 -6.58 10.22 -19.80
CA TRP A 284 -7.30 9.85 -18.58
C TRP A 284 -6.87 10.68 -17.37
N LEU A 285 -5.58 11.00 -17.25
CA LEU A 285 -5.08 11.84 -16.15
C LEU A 285 -5.60 13.28 -16.28
N ILE A 286 -5.69 13.80 -17.49
CA ILE A 286 -6.22 15.14 -17.76
C ILE A 286 -7.71 15.22 -17.42
N ILE A 287 -8.49 14.23 -17.90
CA ILE A 287 -9.94 14.15 -17.59
C ILE A 287 -10.13 13.97 -16.08
N GLY A 288 -9.37 13.09 -15.45
CA GLY A 288 -9.43 12.88 -14.01
C GLY A 288 -9.08 14.13 -13.22
N GLY A 289 -8.03 14.86 -13.61
CA GLY A 289 -7.67 16.15 -13.02
C GLY A 289 -8.78 17.20 -13.16
N ALA A 290 -9.41 17.27 -14.34
CA ALA A 290 -10.57 18.14 -14.56
C ALA A 290 -11.74 17.74 -13.66
N LEU A 291 -12.07 16.46 -13.56
CA LEU A 291 -13.13 15.95 -12.67
C LEU A 291 -12.85 16.23 -11.20
N LEU A 292 -11.58 16.08 -10.75
CA LEU A 292 -11.18 16.47 -9.41
C LEU A 292 -11.38 17.96 -9.15
N SER A 293 -10.99 18.81 -10.08
CA SER A 293 -11.15 20.27 -9.97
C SER A 293 -12.64 20.66 -9.93
N ILE A 294 -13.46 20.08 -10.79
CA ILE A 294 -14.92 20.30 -10.82
C ILE A 294 -15.55 19.80 -9.50
N GLY A 295 -15.15 18.59 -9.06
CA GLY A 295 -15.65 18.02 -7.82
C GLY A 295 -15.27 18.85 -6.59
N PHE A 296 -14.04 19.36 -6.52
CA PHE A 296 -13.58 20.26 -5.45
C PHE A 296 -14.35 21.59 -5.48
N PHE A 297 -14.53 22.20 -6.65
CA PHE A 297 -15.30 23.43 -6.79
C PHE A 297 -16.75 23.26 -6.32
N PHE A 298 -17.39 22.18 -6.76
CA PHE A 298 -18.75 21.83 -6.31
C PHE A 298 -18.80 21.62 -4.80
N ALA A 299 -17.86 20.83 -4.25
CA ALA A 299 -17.79 20.56 -2.81
C ALA A 299 -17.56 21.83 -1.98
N TYR A 300 -16.74 22.76 -2.47
CA TYR A 300 -16.51 24.06 -1.85
C TYR A 300 -17.79 24.90 -1.80
N GLN A 301 -18.61 24.91 -2.86
CA GLN A 301 -19.87 25.63 -2.90
C GLN A 301 -20.96 24.99 -2.01
N ALA A 302 -21.04 23.65 -2.05
CA ALA A 302 -22.14 22.92 -1.44
C ALA A 302 -21.92 22.65 0.07
N PHE A 303 -20.67 22.46 0.54
CA PHE A 303 -20.40 21.92 1.87
C PHE A 303 -19.60 22.88 2.75
N SER A 304 -20.15 23.23 3.92
CA SER A 304 -19.51 24.13 4.90
C SER A 304 -18.19 23.57 5.41
N HIS A 305 -18.10 22.26 5.68
CA HIS A 305 -16.85 21.63 6.16
C HIS A 305 -15.70 21.73 5.14
N VAL A 306 -15.98 21.66 3.84
CA VAL A 306 -14.97 21.84 2.78
C VAL A 306 -14.50 23.30 2.74
N ARG A 307 -15.44 24.26 2.86
CA ARG A 307 -15.11 25.68 2.93
C ARG A 307 -14.22 26.00 4.13
N VAL A 308 -14.56 25.49 5.32
CA VAL A 308 -13.75 25.68 6.53
C VAL A 308 -12.33 25.12 6.33
N ARG A 309 -12.19 23.87 5.84
CA ARG A 309 -10.88 23.27 5.56
C ARG A 309 -10.07 24.07 4.53
N THR A 310 -10.73 24.61 3.50
CA THR A 310 -10.07 25.44 2.49
C THR A 310 -9.63 26.78 3.06
N GLN A 311 -10.46 27.45 3.87
CA GLN A 311 -10.12 28.70 4.52
C GLN A 311 -8.97 28.51 5.52
N THR A 312 -9.02 27.46 6.33
CA THR A 312 -7.94 27.09 7.26
C THR A 312 -6.63 26.78 6.51
N TRP A 313 -6.71 26.13 5.36
CA TRP A 313 -5.54 25.88 4.53
C TRP A 313 -4.92 27.17 3.97
N LEU A 314 -5.74 28.11 3.46
CA LEU A 314 -5.25 29.37 2.91
C LEU A 314 -4.74 30.30 4.00
N HIS A 315 -5.49 30.44 5.10
CA HIS A 315 -5.26 31.40 6.18
C HIS A 315 -5.29 30.74 7.56
N PRO A 316 -4.32 29.85 7.90
CA PRO A 316 -4.35 29.06 9.14
C PRO A 316 -4.32 29.93 10.41
N PHE A 317 -3.68 31.09 10.35
CA PHE A 317 -3.53 32.00 11.50
C PHE A 317 -4.69 32.97 11.67
N ALA A 318 -5.63 33.06 10.72
CA ALA A 318 -6.77 33.99 10.82
C ALA A 318 -7.73 33.59 11.95
N ASP A 319 -7.91 32.29 12.19
CA ASP A 319 -8.69 31.75 13.31
C ASP A 319 -7.83 30.77 14.12
N TYR A 320 -6.71 31.29 14.62
CA TYR A 320 -5.70 30.50 15.32
C TYR A 320 -6.26 29.70 16.49
N ASN A 321 -7.17 30.29 17.29
CA ASN A 321 -7.66 29.65 18.51
C ASN A 321 -8.70 28.55 18.29
N ASN A 322 -9.25 28.41 17.07
CA ASN A 322 -10.31 27.46 16.76
C ASN A 322 -9.91 26.57 15.56
N THR A 323 -10.42 26.87 14.37
CA THR A 323 -10.30 26.02 13.21
C THR A 323 -8.86 25.90 12.68
N GLY A 324 -8.05 26.95 12.85
CA GLY A 324 -6.65 27.01 12.43
C GLY A 324 -5.65 26.38 13.41
N TYR A 325 -6.08 26.05 14.64
CA TYR A 325 -5.16 25.64 15.71
C TYR A 325 -4.29 24.43 15.33
N GLN A 326 -4.90 23.36 14.82
CA GLN A 326 -4.20 22.14 14.48
C GLN A 326 -3.07 22.35 13.46
N ILE A 327 -3.38 23.00 12.33
CA ILE A 327 -2.40 23.23 11.27
C ILE A 327 -1.34 24.24 11.69
N SER A 328 -1.70 25.26 12.49
CA SER A 328 -0.75 26.23 13.01
C SER A 328 0.26 25.58 13.96
N GLN A 329 -0.21 24.75 14.89
CA GLN A 329 0.68 23.98 15.78
C GLN A 329 1.58 23.01 14.99
N SER A 330 1.04 22.37 13.96
CA SER A 330 1.85 21.54 13.06
C SER A 330 2.98 22.32 12.39
N LEU A 331 2.68 23.52 11.86
CA LEU A 331 3.69 24.37 11.23
C LEU A 331 4.76 24.84 12.24
N PHE A 332 4.35 25.16 13.49
CA PHE A 332 5.30 25.51 14.54
C PHE A 332 6.18 24.33 14.95
N GLY A 333 5.60 23.12 15.11
CA GLY A 333 6.38 21.92 15.40
C GLY A 333 7.43 21.64 14.31
N LEU A 334 7.02 21.68 13.03
CA LEU A 334 7.95 21.52 11.90
C LEU A 334 9.05 22.60 11.87
N ALA A 335 8.71 23.86 12.18
CA ALA A 335 9.65 24.97 12.25
C ALA A 335 10.63 24.80 13.42
N THR A 336 10.16 24.35 14.58
CA THR A 336 10.98 24.09 15.77
C THR A 336 12.00 22.98 15.52
N GLY A 337 11.63 21.93 14.77
CA GLY A 337 12.54 20.84 14.45
C GLY A 337 13.71 21.24 13.54
N GLY A 338 13.55 22.23 12.66
CA GLY A 338 14.61 22.68 11.77
C GLY A 338 15.23 21.55 10.95
N LEU A 339 16.56 21.54 10.81
CA LEU A 339 17.27 20.52 10.02
C LEU A 339 17.51 19.22 10.79
N ALA A 340 17.98 19.31 12.04
CA ALA A 340 18.46 18.17 12.82
C ALA A 340 17.44 17.63 13.84
N GLY A 341 16.35 18.37 14.09
CA GLY A 341 15.36 18.06 15.13
C GLY A 341 15.76 18.57 16.50
N THR A 342 14.80 18.54 17.41
CA THR A 342 15.01 18.86 18.82
C THR A 342 15.67 17.71 19.59
N GLY A 343 15.69 16.52 19.00
CA GLY A 343 16.07 15.25 19.61
C GLY A 343 14.87 14.41 20.04
N LEU A 344 14.99 13.09 19.91
CA LEU A 344 13.96 12.14 20.31
C LEU A 344 13.64 12.29 21.80
N GLY A 345 12.37 12.58 22.09
CA GLY A 345 11.89 12.82 23.44
C GLY A 345 12.07 14.25 23.96
N SER A 346 12.80 15.12 23.27
CA SER A 346 13.11 16.49 23.76
C SER A 346 12.21 17.57 23.18
N GLY A 347 11.38 17.27 22.18
CA GLY A 347 10.40 18.18 21.59
C GLY A 347 9.13 18.33 22.45
N ARG A 348 8.16 19.05 21.93
CA ARG A 348 6.81 19.23 22.54
C ARG A 348 5.70 18.86 21.57
N PRO A 349 5.77 17.69 20.88
CA PRO A 349 4.79 17.31 19.87
C PRO A 349 3.38 17.10 20.43
N SER A 350 3.22 16.95 21.75
CA SER A 350 1.91 16.90 22.45
C SER A 350 1.10 18.19 22.31
N GLN A 351 1.71 19.32 21.94
CA GLN A 351 0.99 20.56 21.64
C GLN A 351 0.20 20.49 20.33
N VAL A 352 0.57 19.58 19.44
CA VAL A 352 -0.15 19.35 18.18
C VAL A 352 -1.32 18.42 18.42
N PRO A 353 -2.58 18.87 18.25
CA PRO A 353 -3.74 17.99 18.37
C PRO A 353 -3.65 16.83 17.38
N PHE A 354 -4.05 15.63 17.81
CA PHE A 354 -4.00 14.42 16.99
C PHE A 354 -2.58 14.03 16.50
N ALA A 355 -1.53 14.39 17.26
CA ALA A 355 -0.15 14.07 16.96
C ALA A 355 0.11 12.55 16.79
N LYS A 356 -0.66 11.70 17.49
CA LYS A 356 -0.56 10.22 17.37
C LYS A 356 -1.19 9.67 16.07
N THR A 357 -2.14 10.41 15.46
CA THR A 357 -2.92 9.97 14.30
C THR A 357 -2.50 10.71 13.03
N ASP A 358 -3.21 11.79 12.69
CA ASP A 358 -3.09 12.51 11.43
C ASP A 358 -1.80 13.34 11.34
N PHE A 359 -1.26 13.77 12.48
CA PHE A 359 -0.10 14.66 12.57
C PHE A 359 1.18 13.96 13.04
N ILE A 360 1.27 12.64 12.99
CA ILE A 360 2.49 11.92 13.39
C ILE A 360 3.72 12.36 12.59
N ILE A 361 3.54 12.80 11.36
CA ILE A 361 4.57 13.39 10.50
C ILE A 361 5.14 14.68 11.12
N THR A 362 4.33 15.49 11.79
CA THR A 362 4.78 16.68 12.51
C THR A 362 5.69 16.28 13.68
N THR A 363 5.31 15.25 14.44
CA THR A 363 6.15 14.73 15.54
C THR A 363 7.53 14.29 15.03
N ILE A 364 7.59 13.61 13.87
CA ILE A 364 8.85 13.25 13.21
C ILE A 364 9.64 14.50 12.85
N GLY A 365 8.98 15.48 12.22
CA GLY A 365 9.62 16.72 11.78
C GLY A 365 10.13 17.58 12.94
N GLU A 366 9.46 17.59 14.08
CA GLU A 366 9.88 18.30 15.28
C GLU A 366 11.06 17.61 15.98
N GLU A 367 10.94 16.30 16.28
CA GLU A 367 11.95 15.62 17.07
C GLU A 367 13.16 15.15 16.26
N LEU A 368 12.98 14.72 14.99
CA LEU A 368 14.05 14.24 14.12
C LEU A 368 14.46 15.24 13.03
N GLY A 369 13.76 16.36 12.93
CA GLY A 369 14.02 17.41 11.96
C GLY A 369 13.78 17.01 10.50
N LEU A 370 14.23 17.86 9.59
CA LEU A 370 14.11 17.61 8.16
C LEU A 370 14.85 16.35 7.73
N PHE A 371 16.02 16.04 8.34
CA PHE A 371 16.78 14.83 7.99
C PHE A 371 16.03 13.57 8.39
N GLY A 372 15.43 13.50 9.59
CA GLY A 372 14.63 12.37 10.01
C GLY A 372 13.35 12.21 9.18
N LEU A 373 12.68 13.32 8.88
CA LEU A 373 11.51 13.33 8.00
C LEU A 373 11.87 12.82 6.60
N ALA A 374 12.96 13.32 6.00
CA ALA A 374 13.44 12.86 4.70
C ALA A 374 13.78 11.37 4.71
N ALA A 375 14.41 10.86 5.77
CA ALA A 375 14.71 9.43 5.90
C ALA A 375 13.43 8.57 5.93
N VAL A 376 12.40 8.98 6.66
CA VAL A 376 11.11 8.28 6.68
C VAL A 376 10.42 8.34 5.32
N LEU A 377 10.43 9.49 4.65
CA LEU A 377 9.87 9.64 3.29
C LEU A 377 10.62 8.77 2.28
N LEU A 378 11.95 8.65 2.41
CA LEU A 378 12.76 7.74 1.58
C LEU A 378 12.41 6.27 1.82
N LEU A 379 12.14 5.86 3.07
CA LEU A 379 11.67 4.50 3.36
C LEU A 379 10.34 4.21 2.64
N PHE A 380 9.39 5.12 2.70
CA PHE A 380 8.14 4.99 1.94
C PHE A 380 8.36 4.97 0.44
N LEU A 381 9.23 5.84 -0.08
CA LEU A 381 9.59 5.86 -1.50
C LEU A 381 10.18 4.51 -1.93
N VAL A 382 11.10 3.95 -1.16
CA VAL A 382 11.67 2.61 -1.44
C VAL A 382 10.57 1.56 -1.41
N PHE A 383 9.68 1.58 -0.42
CA PHE A 383 8.55 0.65 -0.35
C PHE A 383 7.69 0.71 -1.62
N VAL A 384 7.27 1.90 -2.02
CA VAL A 384 6.45 2.14 -3.23
C VAL A 384 7.19 1.69 -4.50
N VAL A 385 8.46 2.07 -4.64
CA VAL A 385 9.28 1.67 -5.81
C VAL A 385 9.44 0.16 -5.88
N ARG A 386 9.62 -0.54 -4.74
CA ARG A 386 9.68 -2.02 -4.71
C ARG A 386 8.36 -2.66 -5.11
N GLY A 387 7.24 -2.09 -4.68
CA GLY A 387 5.91 -2.51 -5.10
C GLY A 387 5.66 -2.29 -6.59
N LEU A 388 6.04 -1.13 -7.14
CA LEU A 388 5.92 -0.83 -8.57
C LEU A 388 6.85 -1.71 -9.42
N ARG A 389 8.08 -2.00 -8.96
CA ARG A 389 8.96 -2.97 -9.62
C ARG A 389 8.35 -4.37 -9.65
N THR A 390 7.61 -4.74 -8.60
CA THR A 390 6.83 -5.99 -8.58
C THR A 390 5.73 -5.96 -9.65
N ALA A 391 5.00 -4.86 -9.80
CA ALA A 391 4.00 -4.69 -10.83
C ALA A 391 4.59 -4.82 -12.26
N LEU A 392 5.79 -4.30 -12.49
CA LEU A 392 6.49 -4.42 -13.78
C LEU A 392 7.01 -5.85 -14.04
N ALA A 393 7.38 -6.57 -12.99
CA ALA A 393 7.99 -7.90 -13.12
C ALA A 393 6.96 -9.04 -13.25
N VAL A 394 5.74 -8.84 -12.75
CA VAL A 394 4.69 -9.86 -12.81
C VAL A 394 4.20 -10.07 -14.25
N ARG A 395 3.89 -11.33 -14.60
CA ARG A 395 3.59 -11.71 -15.98
C ARG A 395 2.16 -11.47 -16.40
N ASP A 396 1.21 -11.54 -15.46
CA ASP A 396 -0.21 -11.38 -15.76
C ASP A 396 -0.71 -9.95 -15.51
N SER A 397 -1.67 -9.51 -16.31
CA SER A 397 -2.20 -8.13 -16.27
C SER A 397 -2.93 -7.82 -14.97
N PHE A 398 -3.61 -8.80 -14.35
CA PHE A 398 -4.30 -8.59 -13.07
C PHE A 398 -3.30 -8.30 -11.95
N GLY A 399 -2.23 -9.12 -11.84
CA GLY A 399 -1.16 -8.92 -10.87
C GLY A 399 -0.43 -7.58 -11.07
N LYS A 400 -0.22 -7.14 -12.33
CA LYS A 400 0.34 -5.81 -12.65
C LYS A 400 -0.50 -4.70 -12.04
N LEU A 401 -1.79 -4.68 -12.35
CA LEU A 401 -2.70 -3.63 -11.86
C LEU A 401 -2.92 -3.70 -10.36
N LEU A 402 -3.00 -4.92 -9.79
CA LEU A 402 -3.14 -5.11 -8.36
C LEU A 402 -1.91 -4.56 -7.60
N ALA A 403 -0.71 -4.98 -7.96
CA ALA A 403 0.51 -4.50 -7.29
C ALA A 403 0.72 -3.00 -7.49
N ALA A 404 0.42 -2.46 -8.68
CA ALA A 404 0.49 -1.03 -8.95
C ALA A 404 -0.53 -0.27 -8.10
N GLY A 405 -1.80 -0.69 -8.07
CA GLY A 405 -2.86 -0.06 -7.29
C GLY A 405 -2.54 -0.04 -5.78
N LEU A 406 -2.11 -1.17 -5.22
CA LEU A 406 -1.70 -1.26 -3.81
C LEU A 406 -0.53 -0.33 -3.49
N SER A 407 0.47 -0.26 -4.37
CA SER A 407 1.65 0.60 -4.18
C SER A 407 1.30 2.08 -4.30
N PHE A 408 0.49 2.46 -5.30
CA PHE A 408 0.04 3.84 -5.47
C PHE A 408 -0.89 4.31 -4.35
N THR A 409 -1.69 3.42 -3.78
CA THR A 409 -2.51 3.75 -2.60
C THR A 409 -1.65 4.26 -1.45
N ILE A 410 -0.54 3.57 -1.15
CA ILE A 410 0.42 4.02 -0.12
C ILE A 410 1.06 5.35 -0.52
N ALA A 411 1.47 5.50 -1.79
CA ALA A 411 2.10 6.73 -2.28
C ALA A 411 1.16 7.94 -2.20
N ILE A 412 -0.08 7.79 -2.66
CA ILE A 412 -1.09 8.86 -2.65
C ILE A 412 -1.49 9.19 -1.20
N GLN A 413 -1.72 8.17 -0.37
CA GLN A 413 -2.06 8.38 1.04
C GLN A 413 -0.96 9.16 1.76
N LEU A 414 0.30 8.77 1.57
CA LEU A 414 1.44 9.50 2.14
C LEU A 414 1.51 10.95 1.62
N PHE A 415 1.38 11.14 0.29
CA PHE A 415 1.39 12.48 -0.31
C PHE A 415 0.29 13.37 0.28
N VAL A 416 -0.91 12.82 0.44
CA VAL A 416 -2.06 13.56 0.99
C VAL A 416 -1.85 13.90 2.46
N VAL A 417 -1.30 12.99 3.27
CA VAL A 417 -0.99 13.24 4.68
C VAL A 417 0.10 14.30 4.81
N VAL A 418 1.24 14.09 4.17
CA VAL A 418 2.37 15.03 4.24
C VAL A 418 1.98 16.40 3.67
N GLY A 419 1.28 16.41 2.53
CA GLY A 419 0.80 17.63 1.91
C GLY A 419 -0.19 18.41 2.79
N GLY A 420 -1.07 17.71 3.52
CA GLY A 420 -2.00 18.32 4.48
C GLY A 420 -1.27 18.94 5.66
N VAL A 421 -0.35 18.20 6.28
CA VAL A 421 0.42 18.62 7.45
C VAL A 421 1.38 19.78 7.14
N THR A 422 1.97 19.79 5.95
CA THR A 422 2.89 20.87 5.48
C THR A 422 2.17 22.05 4.83
N LYS A 423 0.85 22.08 4.81
CA LYS A 423 0.05 23.13 4.15
C LYS A 423 0.25 23.19 2.62
N LEU A 424 0.66 22.11 1.97
CA LEU A 424 0.70 22.03 0.51
C LEU A 424 -0.70 21.87 -0.10
N ILE A 425 -1.55 21.09 0.56
CA ILE A 425 -2.97 20.86 0.21
C ILE A 425 -3.85 21.01 1.47
N PRO A 426 -5.18 21.14 1.34
CA PRO A 426 -6.07 21.14 2.49
C PRO A 426 -5.94 19.84 3.32
N LEU A 427 -6.03 19.98 4.65
CA LEU A 427 -5.95 18.82 5.56
C LEU A 427 -7.11 17.84 5.31
N THR A 428 -6.79 16.56 5.24
CA THR A 428 -7.75 15.50 4.88
C THR A 428 -8.16 14.60 6.04
N GLY A 429 -7.33 14.44 7.07
CA GLY A 429 -7.59 13.55 8.20
C GLY A 429 -7.28 12.07 7.92
N LEU A 430 -6.39 11.79 6.97
CA LEU A 430 -5.90 10.42 6.72
C LEU A 430 -4.73 10.09 7.65
N THR A 431 -4.65 8.83 8.04
CA THR A 431 -3.53 8.30 8.84
C THR A 431 -2.30 7.99 7.98
N THR A 432 -1.09 8.14 8.55
CA THR A 432 0.16 7.70 7.89
C THR A 432 0.23 6.17 7.93
N PRO A 433 0.36 5.49 6.78
CA PRO A 433 0.39 4.02 6.73
C PRO A 433 1.46 3.43 7.66
N PHE A 434 1.14 2.37 8.38
CA PHE A 434 1.96 1.66 9.36
C PHE A 434 2.35 2.46 10.60
N MET A 435 2.44 3.79 10.56
CA MET A 435 3.01 4.63 11.63
C MET A 435 1.97 5.20 12.59
N SER A 436 0.88 5.76 12.07
CA SER A 436 -0.15 6.40 12.89
C SER A 436 -0.86 5.42 13.82
N TYR A 437 -1.28 5.91 14.98
CA TYR A 437 -2.20 5.21 15.84
C TYR A 437 -3.53 5.02 15.12
N GLY A 438 -3.97 3.76 14.98
CA GLY A 438 -5.23 3.43 14.32
C GLY A 438 -5.33 1.96 13.94
N GLY A 439 -6.14 1.20 14.69
CA GLY A 439 -6.26 -0.25 14.50
C GLY A 439 -6.70 -0.64 13.09
N SER A 440 -7.77 -0.06 12.57
CA SER A 440 -8.31 -0.42 11.25
C SER A 440 -7.31 -0.14 10.12
N SER A 441 -6.64 1.02 10.17
CA SER A 441 -5.61 1.39 9.19
C SER A 441 -4.44 0.41 9.22
N LEU A 442 -3.97 0.07 10.43
CA LEU A 442 -2.84 -0.85 10.60
C LEU A 442 -3.18 -2.26 10.09
N LEU A 443 -4.36 -2.80 10.44
CA LEU A 443 -4.84 -4.10 9.96
C LEU A 443 -4.94 -4.14 8.43
N ALA A 444 -5.52 -3.09 7.83
CA ALA A 444 -5.64 -2.97 6.38
C ALA A 444 -4.26 -2.88 5.70
N ASN A 445 -3.33 -2.12 6.27
CA ASN A 445 -1.97 -2.00 5.71
C ASN A 445 -1.19 -3.33 5.80
N TYR A 446 -1.37 -4.15 6.84
CA TYR A 446 -0.80 -5.50 6.90
C TYR A 446 -1.45 -6.45 5.89
N ALA A 447 -2.77 -6.33 5.65
CA ALA A 447 -3.44 -7.08 4.58
C ALA A 447 -2.92 -6.67 3.20
N LEU A 448 -2.73 -5.37 2.95
CA LEU A 448 -2.13 -4.83 1.73
C LEU A 448 -0.72 -5.37 1.52
N LEU A 449 0.11 -5.33 2.57
CA LEU A 449 1.48 -5.86 2.55
C LEU A 449 1.52 -7.35 2.19
N ALA A 450 0.62 -8.17 2.78
CA ALA A 450 0.52 -9.59 2.49
C ALA A 450 0.19 -9.86 1.01
N LEU A 451 -0.76 -9.11 0.45
CA LEU A 451 -1.12 -9.18 -0.97
C LEU A 451 0.06 -8.80 -1.86
N LEU A 452 0.76 -7.71 -1.54
CA LEU A 452 1.90 -7.24 -2.31
C LEU A 452 3.06 -8.26 -2.26
N ILE A 453 3.31 -8.89 -1.10
CA ILE A 453 4.28 -9.97 -0.93
C ILE A 453 3.90 -11.18 -1.79
N LYS A 454 2.63 -11.59 -1.83
CA LYS A 454 2.16 -12.70 -2.69
C LYS A 454 2.36 -12.42 -4.17
N VAL A 455 2.02 -11.23 -4.63
CA VAL A 455 2.26 -10.83 -6.03
C VAL A 455 3.77 -10.77 -6.31
N SER A 456 4.56 -10.28 -5.36
CA SER A 456 6.02 -10.19 -5.45
C SER A 456 6.70 -11.57 -5.52
N ASP A 457 6.20 -12.54 -4.77
CA ASP A 457 6.66 -13.94 -4.82
C ASP A 457 6.44 -14.54 -6.20
N ALA A 458 5.21 -14.43 -6.72
CA ALA A 458 4.87 -14.96 -8.04
C ALA A 458 5.64 -14.26 -9.18
N ALA A 459 5.95 -12.96 -9.03
CA ALA A 459 6.74 -12.21 -10.01
C ALA A 459 8.19 -12.72 -10.12
N ARG A 460 8.76 -13.25 -9.03
CA ARG A 460 10.16 -13.69 -8.93
C ARG A 460 10.34 -15.21 -8.88
N ALA A 461 9.25 -15.94 -8.67
CA ALA A 461 9.30 -17.39 -8.69
C ALA A 461 9.82 -17.91 -10.05
N PRO A 462 10.66 -18.97 -10.06
CA PRO A 462 11.09 -19.60 -11.30
C PRO A 462 9.88 -20.01 -12.14
N ALA A 463 9.99 -19.85 -13.46
CA ALA A 463 8.95 -20.37 -14.35
C ALA A 463 8.80 -21.88 -14.10
N PRO A 464 7.57 -22.40 -13.98
CA PRO A 464 7.38 -23.83 -13.91
C PRO A 464 8.08 -24.45 -15.14
N VAL A 465 8.96 -25.41 -14.90
CA VAL A 465 9.60 -26.15 -15.97
C VAL A 465 8.46 -26.84 -16.73
N ARG A 466 8.14 -26.32 -17.91
CA ARG A 466 7.22 -27.01 -18.80
C ARG A 466 7.81 -28.40 -18.98
N LYS A 467 7.18 -29.43 -18.43
CA LYS A 467 7.51 -30.81 -18.87
C LYS A 467 7.40 -30.76 -20.37
N LYS A 468 8.53 -30.95 -21.07
CA LYS A 468 8.49 -31.17 -22.50
C LYS A 468 7.55 -32.37 -22.64
N ASP A 469 6.42 -32.15 -23.32
CA ASP A 469 5.64 -33.28 -23.80
C ASP A 469 6.64 -34.21 -24.46
N PRO A 470 6.60 -35.53 -24.19
CA PRO A 470 7.51 -36.45 -24.85
C PRO A 470 7.38 -36.17 -26.34
N VAL A 471 8.46 -35.65 -26.94
CA VAL A 471 8.52 -35.44 -28.39
C VAL A 471 8.24 -36.81 -28.97
N ALA A 472 7.09 -36.96 -29.62
CA ALA A 472 6.81 -38.16 -30.38
C ALA A 472 8.04 -38.44 -31.24
N PRO A 473 8.58 -39.67 -31.26
CA PRO A 473 9.79 -39.97 -32.00
C PRO A 473 9.61 -39.49 -33.44
N ILE A 474 10.51 -38.65 -33.92
CA ILE A 474 10.49 -38.07 -35.29
C ILE A 474 10.41 -39.17 -36.38
N ALA A 475 10.64 -40.43 -36.01
CA ALA A 475 10.50 -41.58 -36.86
C ALA A 475 9.08 -41.77 -37.44
N ASP A 476 8.02 -41.36 -36.73
CA ASP A 476 6.65 -41.57 -37.24
C ASP A 476 6.15 -40.39 -38.12
N ALA A 477 6.78 -39.23 -38.06
CA ALA A 477 6.37 -38.06 -38.84
C ALA A 477 6.93 -38.03 -40.26
N THR A 478 7.99 -38.80 -40.54
CA THR A 478 8.70 -38.75 -41.83
C THR A 478 8.15 -39.71 -42.87
N THR A 479 7.33 -40.66 -42.49
CA THR A 479 6.83 -41.71 -43.42
C THR A 479 5.62 -41.26 -44.25
N GLU A 480 4.88 -40.26 -43.82
CA GLU A 480 3.71 -39.76 -44.59
C GLU A 480 4.07 -38.74 -45.69
N LEU A 481 5.21 -38.07 -45.60
CA LEU A 481 5.64 -37.07 -46.58
C LEU A 481 6.35 -37.62 -47.83
N LEU A 482 6.62 -38.92 -47.88
CA LEU A 482 7.32 -39.57 -49.00
C LEU A 482 6.43 -40.41 -49.90
N ARG A 483 5.11 -40.44 -49.74
CA ARG A 483 4.23 -41.00 -50.79
C ARG A 483 4.11 -40.05 -51.95
N LYS A 484 4.92 -40.32 -52.98
CA LYS A 484 4.83 -39.66 -54.27
C LYS A 484 3.44 -39.92 -54.87
N PRO A 485 2.73 -38.92 -55.38
CA PRO A 485 1.47 -39.18 -56.04
C PRO A 485 1.71 -40.02 -57.29
N GLU A 486 1.07 -41.19 -57.35
CA GLU A 486 1.02 -42.02 -58.55
C GLU A 486 0.41 -41.20 -59.70
N ALA A 487 1.16 -41.15 -60.82
CA ALA A 487 0.71 -40.54 -62.05
C ALA A 487 -0.52 -41.32 -62.60
N ARG A 488 -1.65 -40.62 -62.77
CA ARG A 488 -2.78 -41.18 -63.51
C ARG A 488 -2.39 -41.41 -64.95
N PRO A 489 -2.70 -42.59 -65.53
CA PRO A 489 -2.56 -42.81 -66.96
C PRO A 489 -3.56 -41.90 -67.70
N GLN A 490 -3.10 -41.26 -68.76
CA GLN A 490 -3.96 -40.60 -69.75
C GLN A 490 -4.61 -41.65 -70.60
N GLU A 491 -5.92 -41.68 -70.67
CA GLU A 491 -6.71 -42.10 -71.79
C GLU A 491 -7.49 -40.89 -72.36
#